data_efafc5c5feec2fa52f2556586929b441
#
_entry.id   efafc5c5feec2fa52f2556586929b441
#
_cell.length_a   1.000
_cell.length_b   1.000
_cell.length_c   1.000
_cell.angle_alpha   90.00
_cell.angle_beta   90.00
_cell.angle_gamma   90.00
#
_symmetry.space_group_name_H-M   'P 1'
#
loop_
_entity.id
_entity.type
_entity.pdbx_description
1 polymer ?
#
loop_
_entity_poly.entity_id
_entity_poly.type
_entity_poly.pdbx_seq_one_letter_code
_entity_poly.pdbx_strand_id
1 'polypeptide(L)'
;MERILVIDDEPDIAFSLKTVLEENRFACVDIFNDPADVISRYNEQPRITYDLLIIDILMPRMNGFELYEKIKKIDNNAKVCFISAYKMYFEALKEMYPDYDVDCFMNKPFENEDLLRKVTSAITMR
;
A
#
# COMPACT_ATOMS: atom_id res chain seq x y z
N MET A 1 -5.32 12.88 11.97
CA MET A 1 -6.15 11.86 11.29
C MET A 1 -5.34 11.22 10.18
N GLU A 2 -5.19 9.92 10.24
CA GLU A 2 -4.38 9.19 9.28
C GLU A 2 -5.11 9.02 7.96
N ARG A 3 -4.37 9.17 6.86
CA ARG A 3 -4.85 8.92 5.52
C ARG A 3 -4.10 7.74 4.92
N ILE A 4 -4.84 6.73 4.48
CA ILE A 4 -4.26 5.50 3.95
C ILE A 4 -4.75 5.32 2.51
N LEU A 5 -3.82 4.96 1.62
CA LEU A 5 -4.15 4.56 0.26
C LEU A 5 -4.02 3.05 0.16
N VAL A 6 -5.03 2.40 -0.41
CA VAL A 6 -5.01 0.96 -0.69
C VAL A 6 -5.15 0.77 -2.19
N ILE A 7 -4.25 0.00 -2.79
CA ILE A 7 -4.35 -0.41 -4.19
C ILE A 7 -4.27 -1.93 -4.28
N ASP A 8 -5.32 -2.53 -4.82
CA ASP A 8 -5.41 -3.96 -5.07
C ASP A 8 -6.32 -4.15 -6.28
N ASP A 9 -5.88 -4.93 -7.27
CA ASP A 9 -6.66 -5.17 -8.47
C ASP A 9 -7.90 -6.03 -8.21
N GLU A 10 -8.00 -6.66 -7.05
CA GLU A 10 -9.20 -7.37 -6.59
C GLU A 10 -10.07 -6.41 -5.76
N PRO A 11 -11.20 -5.92 -6.32
CA PRO A 11 -12.03 -4.92 -5.61
C PRO A 11 -12.54 -5.37 -4.25
N ASP A 12 -12.85 -6.66 -4.09
CA ASP A 12 -13.34 -7.19 -2.82
C ASP A 12 -12.28 -7.10 -1.72
N ILE A 13 -11.02 -7.33 -2.06
CA ILE A 13 -9.91 -7.23 -1.12
C ILE A 13 -9.72 -5.78 -0.70
N ALA A 14 -9.68 -4.86 -1.66
CA ALA A 14 -9.53 -3.43 -1.38
C ALA A 14 -10.67 -2.93 -0.48
N PHE A 15 -11.90 -3.32 -0.78
CA PHE A 15 -13.05 -2.91 0.02
C PHE A 15 -13.00 -3.49 1.44
N SER A 16 -12.58 -4.75 1.58
CA SER A 16 -12.42 -5.37 2.90
C SER A 16 -11.38 -4.63 3.74
N LEU A 17 -10.25 -4.26 3.14
CA LEU A 17 -9.22 -3.48 3.83
C LEU A 17 -9.76 -2.14 4.31
N LYS A 18 -10.46 -1.42 3.44
CA LYS A 18 -11.07 -0.15 3.80
C LYS A 18 -12.03 -0.29 4.97
N THR A 19 -12.92 -1.30 4.91
CA THR A 19 -13.91 -1.53 5.95
C THR A 19 -13.26 -1.76 7.31
N VAL A 20 -12.29 -2.67 7.37
CA VAL A 20 -11.60 -2.99 8.63
C VAL A 20 -10.86 -1.78 9.17
N LEU A 21 -10.16 -1.06 8.32
CA LEU A 21 -9.38 0.10 8.75
C LEU A 21 -10.27 1.22 9.26
N GLU A 22 -11.34 1.53 8.54
CA GLU A 22 -12.26 2.61 8.96
C GLU A 22 -13.02 2.26 10.24
N GLU A 23 -13.35 1.00 10.46
CA GLU A 23 -13.98 0.56 11.71
C GLU A 23 -13.04 0.66 12.90
N ASN A 24 -11.73 0.73 12.66
CA ASN A 24 -10.70 0.74 13.69
C ASN A 24 -9.92 2.05 13.73
N ARG A 25 -10.58 3.17 13.47
CA ARG A 25 -10.10 4.55 13.67
C ARG A 25 -9.20 5.12 12.57
N PHE A 26 -8.99 4.42 11.47
CA PHE A 26 -8.29 4.99 10.32
C PHE A 26 -9.33 5.65 9.42
N ALA A 27 -9.57 6.93 9.63
CA ALA A 27 -10.78 7.59 9.14
C ALA A 27 -10.78 7.93 7.64
N CYS A 28 -9.62 7.96 7.01
CA CYS A 28 -9.50 8.33 5.60
C CYS A 28 -8.79 7.23 4.83
N VAL A 29 -9.55 6.32 4.22
CA VAL A 29 -8.99 5.25 3.41
C VAL A 29 -9.50 5.40 1.98
N ASP A 30 -8.58 5.70 1.06
CA ASP A 30 -8.87 5.78 -0.36
C ASP A 30 -8.48 4.46 -1.02
N ILE A 31 -9.40 3.83 -1.76
CA ILE A 31 -9.12 2.57 -2.43
C ILE A 31 -9.07 2.73 -3.93
N PHE A 32 -8.16 1.99 -4.56
CA PHE A 32 -7.94 1.98 -5.99
C PHE A 32 -7.81 0.53 -6.47
N ASN A 33 -8.23 0.28 -7.71
CA ASN A 33 -8.12 -1.05 -8.33
C ASN A 33 -7.23 -1.04 -9.57
N ASP A 34 -6.77 0.12 -9.99
CA ASP A 34 -5.88 0.28 -11.14
C ASP A 34 -4.74 1.24 -10.77
N PRO A 35 -3.47 0.82 -10.95
CA PRO A 35 -2.33 1.69 -10.66
C PRO A 35 -2.36 3.03 -11.39
N ALA A 36 -2.93 3.09 -12.58
CA ALA A 36 -3.04 4.33 -13.35
C ALA A 36 -3.88 5.37 -12.60
N ASP A 37 -4.91 4.93 -11.88
CA ASP A 37 -5.77 5.82 -11.12
C ASP A 37 -5.03 6.40 -9.91
N VAL A 38 -4.11 5.64 -9.33
CA VAL A 38 -3.27 6.14 -8.23
C VAL A 38 -2.37 7.28 -8.74
N ILE A 39 -1.73 7.08 -9.87
CA ILE A 39 -0.86 8.10 -10.46
C ILE A 39 -1.67 9.34 -10.83
N SER A 40 -2.87 9.16 -11.39
CA SER A 40 -3.76 10.28 -11.71
C SER A 40 -4.12 11.08 -10.46
N ARG A 41 -4.39 10.41 -9.34
CA ARG A 41 -4.70 11.07 -8.07
C ARG A 41 -3.53 11.98 -7.64
N TYR A 42 -2.30 11.48 -7.70
CA TYR A 42 -1.13 12.28 -7.34
C TYR A 42 -0.93 13.46 -8.30
N ASN A 43 -1.19 13.26 -9.59
CA ASN A 43 -1.05 14.32 -10.58
C ASN A 43 -2.11 15.41 -10.41
N GLU A 44 -3.34 15.02 -10.08
CA GLU A 44 -4.45 15.96 -9.87
C GLU A 44 -4.35 16.68 -8.54
N GLN A 45 -3.76 16.05 -7.53
CA GLN A 45 -3.62 16.59 -6.19
C GLN A 45 -2.16 16.45 -5.75
N PRO A 46 -1.24 17.27 -6.30
CA PRO A 46 0.19 17.08 -6.05
C PRO A 46 0.62 17.33 -4.60
N ARG A 47 -0.24 17.91 -3.78
CA ARG A 47 0.04 18.12 -2.36
C ARG A 47 -0.59 17.05 -1.46
N ILE A 48 -1.28 16.07 -2.04
CA ILE A 48 -1.87 15.02 -1.24
C ILE A 48 -0.76 14.16 -0.63
N THR A 49 -0.92 13.83 0.64
CA THR A 49 0.02 12.95 1.33
C THR A 49 -0.76 11.83 2.01
N TYR A 50 -0.18 10.65 1.99
CA TYR A 50 -0.71 9.49 2.69
C TYR A 50 0.25 9.09 3.79
N ASP A 51 -0.28 8.74 4.96
CA ASP A 51 0.54 8.24 6.07
C ASP A 51 1.03 6.83 5.79
N LEU A 52 0.30 6.08 4.97
CA LEU A 52 0.67 4.73 4.59
C LEU A 52 0.04 4.37 3.24
N LEU A 53 0.83 3.67 2.42
CA LEU A 53 0.35 3.04 1.19
C LEU A 53 0.31 1.54 1.42
N ILE A 54 -0.82 0.91 1.12
CA ILE A 54 -0.93 -0.56 1.12
C ILE A 54 -1.05 -0.98 -0.34
N ILE A 55 -0.04 -1.67 -0.85
CA ILE A 55 0.10 -1.93 -2.28
C ILE A 55 0.20 -3.44 -2.54
N ASP A 56 -0.71 -3.95 -3.38
CA ASP A 56 -0.62 -5.32 -3.87
C ASP A 56 0.57 -5.44 -4.81
N ILE A 57 1.38 -6.49 -4.63
CA ILE A 57 2.57 -6.70 -5.48
C ILE A 57 2.18 -7.14 -6.89
N LEU A 58 1.25 -8.10 -6.99
CA LEU A 58 0.88 -8.67 -8.29
C LEU A 58 -0.37 -8.01 -8.84
N MET A 59 -0.18 -7.15 -9.83
CA MET A 59 -1.26 -6.49 -10.54
C MET A 59 -0.99 -6.54 -12.04
N PRO A 60 -2.04 -6.53 -12.88
CA PRO A 60 -1.82 -6.44 -14.33
C PRO A 60 -1.07 -5.16 -14.72
N ARG A 61 -0.22 -5.25 -15.72
CA ARG A 61 0.50 -4.14 -16.37
C ARG A 61 1.58 -3.48 -15.51
N MET A 62 1.44 -3.40 -14.20
CA MET A 62 2.41 -2.75 -13.32
C MET A 62 2.38 -3.46 -11.97
N ASN A 63 3.53 -3.95 -11.52
CA ASN A 63 3.60 -4.55 -10.19
C ASN A 63 3.68 -3.47 -9.10
N GLY A 64 3.51 -3.90 -7.85
CA GLY A 64 3.46 -2.98 -6.72
C GLY A 64 4.76 -2.19 -6.50
N PHE A 65 5.92 -2.79 -6.78
CA PHE A 65 7.20 -2.09 -6.65
C PHE A 65 7.36 -1.01 -7.71
N GLU A 66 6.95 -1.29 -8.94
CA GLU A 66 6.97 -0.30 -10.01
C GLU A 66 6.09 0.91 -9.67
N LEU A 67 4.91 0.64 -9.11
CA LEU A 67 4.02 1.70 -8.67
C LEU A 67 4.66 2.50 -7.53
N TYR A 68 5.22 1.82 -6.53
CA TYR A 68 5.88 2.48 -5.42
C TYR A 68 7.03 3.37 -5.89
N GLU A 69 7.82 2.89 -6.85
CA GLU A 69 8.90 3.67 -7.43
C GLU A 69 8.40 4.98 -8.04
N LYS A 70 7.28 4.91 -8.76
CA LYS A 70 6.68 6.11 -9.34
C LYS A 70 6.15 7.07 -8.27
N ILE A 71 5.52 6.53 -7.23
CA ILE A 71 5.01 7.35 -6.13
C ILE A 71 6.15 8.04 -5.40
N LYS A 72 7.28 7.35 -5.16
CA LYS A 72 8.43 7.91 -4.46
C LYS A 72 9.03 9.11 -5.19
N LYS A 73 8.90 9.18 -6.49
CA LYS A 73 9.35 10.34 -7.27
C LYS A 73 8.47 11.56 -7.04
N ILE A 74 7.22 11.35 -6.67
CA ILE A 74 6.26 12.43 -6.40
C ILE A 74 6.25 12.77 -4.91
N ASP A 75 6.25 11.76 -4.05
CA ASP A 75 6.21 11.88 -2.60
C ASP A 75 7.35 11.04 -2.01
N ASN A 76 8.48 11.69 -1.76
CA ASN A 76 9.69 11.03 -1.28
C ASN A 76 9.54 10.44 0.12
N ASN A 77 8.56 10.88 0.89
CA ASN A 77 8.33 10.43 2.26
C ASN A 77 7.28 9.33 2.38
N ALA A 78 6.75 8.84 1.26
CA ALA A 78 5.71 7.82 1.27
C ALA A 78 6.19 6.53 1.93
N LYS A 79 5.42 6.03 2.90
CA LYS A 79 5.65 4.75 3.55
C LYS A 79 4.77 3.70 2.90
N VAL A 80 5.24 2.47 2.81
CA VAL A 80 4.52 1.40 2.13
C VAL A 80 4.49 0.12 2.95
N CYS A 81 3.37 -0.59 2.84
CA CYS A 81 3.28 -2.00 3.21
C CYS A 81 2.79 -2.76 1.99
N PHE A 82 3.54 -3.77 1.58
CA PHE A 82 3.16 -4.59 0.43
C PHE A 82 2.32 -5.78 0.86
N ILE A 83 1.39 -6.17 0.01
CA ILE A 83 0.57 -7.37 0.23
C ILE A 83 0.69 -8.30 -0.98
N SER A 84 0.67 -9.61 -0.73
CA SER A 84 0.68 -10.61 -1.79
C SER A 84 0.25 -11.97 -1.22
N ALA A 85 -0.30 -12.83 -2.08
CA ALA A 85 -0.54 -14.22 -1.74
C ALA A 85 0.76 -15.03 -1.63
N TYR A 86 1.87 -14.51 -2.19
CA TYR A 86 3.15 -15.23 -2.28
C TYR A 86 4.29 -14.38 -1.79
N LYS A 87 4.79 -14.70 -0.60
CA LYS A 87 5.91 -13.98 0.02
C LYS A 87 7.16 -13.98 -0.85
N MET A 88 7.34 -15.03 -1.66
CA MET A 88 8.50 -15.11 -2.55
C MET A 88 8.61 -13.93 -3.53
N TYR A 89 7.48 -13.38 -3.95
CA TYR A 89 7.50 -12.21 -4.84
C TYR A 89 8.01 -10.97 -4.12
N PHE A 90 7.64 -10.80 -2.85
CA PHE A 90 8.16 -9.71 -2.04
C PHE A 90 9.67 -9.81 -1.87
N GLU A 91 10.17 -11.01 -1.54
CA GLU A 91 11.60 -11.24 -1.36
C GLU A 91 12.38 -11.01 -2.66
N ALA A 92 11.86 -11.51 -3.78
CA ALA A 92 12.51 -11.33 -5.08
C ALA A 92 12.57 -9.85 -5.49
N LEU A 93 11.49 -9.12 -5.29
CA LEU A 93 11.44 -7.71 -5.66
C LEU A 93 12.30 -6.85 -4.74
N LYS A 94 12.46 -7.21 -3.48
CA LYS A 94 13.39 -6.52 -2.57
C LYS A 94 14.84 -6.65 -3.08
N GLU A 95 15.20 -7.81 -3.62
CA GLU A 95 16.53 -7.98 -4.21
C GLU A 95 16.73 -7.13 -5.46
N MET A 96 15.67 -6.94 -6.25
CA MET A 96 15.73 -6.10 -7.44
C MET A 96 15.80 -4.60 -7.12
N TYR A 97 15.31 -4.19 -5.97
CA TYR A 97 15.25 -2.78 -5.56
C TYR A 97 15.92 -2.60 -4.19
N PRO A 98 17.24 -2.86 -4.09
CA PRO A 98 17.92 -2.85 -2.80
C PRO A 98 18.01 -1.47 -2.14
N ASP A 99 17.80 -0.41 -2.91
CA ASP A 99 17.87 0.96 -2.40
C ASP A 99 16.60 1.36 -1.62
N TYR A 100 15.54 0.57 -1.71
CA TYR A 100 14.31 0.85 -0.98
C TYR A 100 14.28 0.04 0.32
N ASP A 101 14.21 0.76 1.44
CA ASP A 101 14.10 0.13 2.76
C ASP A 101 12.63 -0.16 3.04
N VAL A 102 12.18 -1.34 2.60
CA VAL A 102 10.79 -1.76 2.75
C VAL A 102 10.74 -3.07 3.51
N ASP A 103 10.22 -3.03 4.74
CA ASP A 103 10.12 -4.22 5.58
C ASP A 103 8.68 -4.66 5.84
N CYS A 104 7.69 -3.80 5.58
CA CYS A 104 6.30 -4.15 5.85
C CYS A 104 5.72 -5.01 4.74
N PHE A 105 5.33 -6.22 5.08
CA PHE A 105 4.69 -7.16 4.18
C PHE A 105 3.58 -7.91 4.89
N MET A 106 2.43 -8.08 4.21
CA MET A 106 1.34 -8.92 4.69
C MET A 106 1.02 -9.99 3.66
N ASN A 107 0.94 -11.22 4.14
CA ASN A 107 0.62 -12.38 3.28
C ASN A 107 -0.90 -12.53 3.19
N LYS A 108 -1.43 -12.68 1.99
CA LYS A 108 -2.85 -12.99 1.77
C LYS A 108 -3.08 -14.49 1.94
N PRO A 109 -4.17 -14.93 2.55
CA PRO A 109 -5.12 -14.13 3.32
C PRO A 109 -4.53 -13.69 4.65
N PHE A 110 -4.94 -12.54 5.14
CA PHE A 110 -4.47 -12.03 6.42
C PHE A 110 -5.66 -11.87 7.37
N GLU A 111 -5.39 -11.98 8.67
CA GLU A 111 -6.39 -11.76 9.71
C GLU A 111 -6.45 -10.28 10.06
N ASN A 112 -7.63 -9.83 10.51
CA ASN A 112 -7.84 -8.41 10.81
C ASN A 112 -6.88 -7.91 11.91
N GLU A 113 -6.59 -8.75 12.90
CA GLU A 113 -5.66 -8.37 13.97
C GLU A 113 -4.24 -8.13 13.44
N ASP A 114 -3.79 -8.98 12.52
CA ASP A 114 -2.47 -8.82 11.91
C ASP A 114 -2.41 -7.57 11.05
N LEU A 115 -3.46 -7.30 10.29
CA LEU A 115 -3.58 -6.10 9.49
C LEU A 115 -3.47 -4.85 10.37
N LEU A 116 -4.28 -4.77 11.42
CA LEU A 116 -4.32 -3.60 12.30
C LEU A 116 -2.99 -3.39 13.02
N ARG A 117 -2.37 -4.47 13.49
CA ARG A 117 -1.08 -4.38 14.15
C ARG A 117 0.00 -3.84 13.21
N LYS A 118 0.07 -4.37 11.99
CA LYS A 118 1.09 -3.93 11.02
C LYS A 118 0.86 -2.51 10.55
N VAL A 119 -0.39 -2.13 10.31
CA VAL A 119 -0.72 -0.76 9.90
C VAL A 119 -0.38 0.23 11.02
N THR A 120 -0.77 -0.07 12.24
CA THR A 120 -0.46 0.78 13.39
C THR A 120 1.06 0.94 13.56
N SER A 121 1.78 -0.17 13.49
CA SER A 121 3.24 -0.15 13.61
C SER A 121 3.89 0.66 12.49
N ALA A 122 3.45 0.49 11.26
CA ALA A 122 4.01 1.19 10.10
C ALA A 122 3.79 2.70 10.20
N ILE A 123 2.62 3.13 10.65
CA ILE A 123 2.30 4.56 10.77
C ILE A 123 3.08 5.20 11.91
N THR A 124 3.26 4.50 13.03
CA THR A 124 3.94 5.05 14.20
C THR A 124 5.46 5.01 14.11
N MET A 125 6.03 4.16 13.28
CA MET A 125 7.48 4.11 13.05
C MET A 125 7.93 5.29 12.20
N ARG A 126 8.94 5.98 12.69
CA ARG A 126 9.50 7.15 12.00
C ARG A 126 10.99 6.99 11.76
#